data_0da7da251d30310ffa6317a0213fc39b
#
_entry.id   0da7da251d30310ffa6317a0213fc39b
#
_cell.length_a   1.000
_cell.length_b   1.000
_cell.length_c   1.000
_cell.angle_alpha   90.00
_cell.angle_beta   90.00
_cell.angle_gamma   90.00
#
_symmetry.space_group_name_H-M   'P 1'
#
loop_
_entity.id
_entity.type
_entity.pdbx_description
1 polymer ?
#
loop_
_entity_poly.entity_id
_entity_poly.type
_entity_poly.pdbx_seq_one_letter_code
_entity_poly.pdbx_strand_id
1 'polypeptide(L)'
;MPLGTERRLGHARLWHRRPVADGPRPPVLLVHGGYHGAWCWDYWAERLAAAGREVAALDLRGHGGLPQPPGYAETGVMGFVEDVVAGLDALDRPAVVVGHSLGCLLVPLAAMQRPTAGLLLACPSPPGNLPGAQKVRLVPEGAPVPPLPAEIARSRYAIHLSDTELADLAAKLCPESPRLLNERYDLRIPVDPAAIGAPILVVEGGRDDPERHPTGQDAAIARFYDGDHIRLDDAPHDLMLGPGSDRWFDAVWARMDGLLGAA
;
A
#
# COMPACT_ATOMS: atom_id res chain seq x y z
N MET A 1 11.00 14.51 -3.40
CA MET A 1 10.62 14.22 -2.03
C MET A 1 11.71 14.36 -1.05
N PRO A 2 11.53 15.00 0.02
CA PRO A 2 12.44 14.91 1.15
C PRO A 2 11.78 14.16 2.31
N LEU A 3 11.59 12.86 2.18
CA LEU A 3 11.22 12.02 3.33
C LEU A 3 12.40 11.74 4.27
N GLY A 4 13.49 12.49 4.22
CA GLY A 4 14.63 12.31 5.11
C GLY A 4 15.80 11.57 4.46
N THR A 5 16.33 10.51 5.08
CA THR A 5 17.47 9.74 4.57
C THR A 5 17.04 8.60 3.66
N GLU A 6 17.84 8.36 2.63
CA GLU A 6 17.68 7.22 1.71
C GLU A 6 18.58 6.06 2.17
N ARG A 7 18.05 4.82 2.13
CA ARG A 7 18.80 3.59 2.38
C ARG A 7 18.42 2.51 1.38
N ARG A 8 19.40 1.90 0.73
CA ARG A 8 19.18 0.71 -0.11
C ARG A 8 18.97 -0.53 0.75
N LEU A 9 17.93 -1.30 0.39
CA LEU A 9 17.60 -2.57 1.03
C LEU A 9 17.51 -3.65 -0.06
N GLY A 10 18.65 -4.18 -0.48
CA GLY A 10 18.71 -5.10 -1.62
C GLY A 10 18.22 -4.43 -2.91
N HIS A 11 17.10 -4.90 -3.45
CA HIS A 11 16.48 -4.32 -4.65
C HIS A 11 15.53 -3.14 -4.36
N ALA A 12 15.08 -3.00 -3.11
CA ALA A 12 14.21 -1.93 -2.65
C ALA A 12 14.99 -0.70 -2.16
N ARG A 13 14.27 0.37 -1.88
CA ARG A 13 14.80 1.58 -1.26
C ARG A 13 13.86 2.03 -0.16
N LEU A 14 14.41 2.37 1.00
CA LEU A 14 13.71 2.95 2.13
C LEU A 14 14.01 4.44 2.21
N TRP A 15 12.98 5.25 2.22
CA TRP A 15 13.01 6.64 2.64
C TRP A 15 12.64 6.68 4.11
N HIS A 16 13.45 7.31 4.94
CA HIS A 16 13.29 7.25 6.39
C HIS A 16 13.46 8.61 7.03
N ARG A 17 12.50 8.98 7.87
CA ARG A 17 12.52 10.20 8.67
C ARG A 17 12.26 9.86 10.13
N ARG A 18 13.28 10.06 10.96
CA ARG A 18 13.16 9.92 12.40
C ARG A 18 12.53 11.20 13.00
N PRO A 19 11.71 11.08 14.05
CA PRO A 19 11.23 12.25 14.79
C PRO A 19 12.39 12.98 15.48
N VAL A 20 12.19 14.24 15.83
CA VAL A 20 13.19 15.05 16.57
C VAL A 20 13.43 14.48 17.98
N ALA A 21 12.42 13.85 18.58
CA ALA A 21 12.51 13.15 19.85
C ALA A 21 11.77 11.81 19.74
N ASP A 22 12.37 10.76 20.28
CA ASP A 22 11.73 9.43 20.33
C ASP A 22 10.46 9.50 21.17
N GLY A 23 9.35 9.09 20.58
CA GLY A 23 8.04 9.03 21.22
C GLY A 23 7.59 7.58 21.46
N PRO A 24 6.56 7.37 22.31
CA PRO A 24 6.02 6.05 22.59
C PRO A 24 5.28 5.43 21.41
N ARG A 25 4.91 6.24 20.41
CA ARG A 25 4.15 5.77 19.22
C ARG A 25 5.00 4.87 18.34
N PRO A 26 4.42 3.79 17.80
CA PRO A 26 5.13 2.94 16.84
C PRO A 26 5.52 3.72 15.58
N PRO A 27 6.65 3.35 14.91
CA PRO A 27 6.98 3.86 13.59
C PRO A 27 5.91 3.46 12.58
N VAL A 28 5.87 4.17 11.46
CA VAL A 28 4.96 3.88 10.34
C VAL A 28 5.77 3.50 9.11
N LEU A 29 5.47 2.34 8.52
CA LEU A 29 6.03 1.89 7.25
C LEU A 29 4.94 1.98 6.17
N LEU A 30 5.21 2.76 5.12
CA LEU A 30 4.29 3.01 4.01
C LEU A 30 4.69 2.19 2.78
N VAL A 31 3.77 1.35 2.28
CA VAL A 31 3.97 0.42 1.15
C VAL A 31 2.99 0.75 0.04
N HIS A 32 3.50 1.17 -1.11
CA HIS A 32 2.69 1.60 -2.24
C HIS A 32 2.00 0.45 -2.99
N GLY A 33 1.02 0.79 -3.82
CA GLY A 33 0.33 -0.12 -4.74
C GLY A 33 1.08 -0.36 -6.04
N GLY A 34 0.48 -1.12 -6.95
CA GLY A 34 1.05 -1.39 -8.28
C GLY A 34 1.33 -0.10 -9.06
N TYR A 35 2.39 -0.11 -9.86
CA TYR A 35 2.85 0.99 -10.71
C TYR A 35 3.37 2.22 -9.98
N HIS A 36 3.15 2.38 -8.67
CA HIS A 36 3.50 3.56 -7.87
C HIS A 36 4.96 3.50 -7.37
N GLY A 37 5.28 4.34 -6.41
CA GLY A 37 6.53 4.38 -5.65
C GLY A 37 6.28 5.11 -4.34
N ALA A 38 7.30 5.22 -3.48
CA ALA A 38 7.22 5.89 -2.19
C ALA A 38 6.66 7.32 -2.28
N TRP A 39 6.84 7.98 -3.41
CA TRP A 39 6.36 9.34 -3.68
C TRP A 39 4.84 9.51 -3.53
N CYS A 40 4.05 8.44 -3.67
CA CYS A 40 2.60 8.55 -3.50
C CYS A 40 2.20 8.84 -2.05
N TRP A 41 3.08 8.60 -1.12
CA TRP A 41 2.89 8.83 0.31
C TRP A 41 3.37 10.20 0.80
N ASP A 42 3.92 11.07 -0.07
CA ASP A 42 4.55 12.34 0.31
C ASP A 42 3.72 13.11 1.33
N TYR A 43 2.44 13.27 1.02
CA TYR A 43 1.51 14.03 1.82
C TYR A 43 1.25 13.38 3.19
N TRP A 44 0.93 12.09 3.21
CA TRP A 44 0.68 11.37 4.47
C TRP A 44 1.93 11.28 5.33
N ALA A 45 3.09 11.09 4.71
CA ALA A 45 4.35 11.04 5.42
C ALA A 45 4.72 12.38 6.08
N GLU A 46 4.44 13.50 5.42
CA GLU A 46 4.63 14.83 6.01
C GLU A 46 3.72 15.05 7.22
N ARG A 47 2.44 14.66 7.11
CA ARG A 47 1.47 14.77 8.20
C ARG A 47 1.86 13.91 9.40
N LEU A 48 2.26 12.67 9.17
CA LEU A 48 2.74 11.76 10.22
C LEU A 48 3.98 12.29 10.91
N ALA A 49 4.95 12.80 10.14
CA ALA A 49 6.17 13.36 10.68
C ALA A 49 5.89 14.64 11.48
N ALA A 50 4.98 15.51 11.03
CA ALA A 50 4.53 16.70 11.75
C ALA A 50 3.83 16.33 13.07
N ALA A 51 3.15 15.17 13.12
CA ALA A 51 2.58 14.63 14.34
C ALA A 51 3.61 13.92 15.26
N GLY A 52 4.91 14.03 14.95
CA GLY A 52 6.00 13.45 15.76
C GLY A 52 6.19 11.96 15.62
N ARG A 53 5.73 11.35 14.53
CA ARG A 53 5.94 9.92 14.24
C ARG A 53 7.22 9.69 13.46
N GLU A 54 7.89 8.60 13.75
CA GLU A 54 8.89 8.02 12.87
C GLU A 54 8.20 7.47 11.63
N VAL A 55 8.65 7.87 10.43
CA VAL A 55 8.00 7.48 9.16
C VAL A 55 9.03 6.91 8.20
N ALA A 56 8.70 5.79 7.60
CA ALA A 56 9.44 5.20 6.52
C ALA A 56 8.50 4.90 5.33
N ALA A 57 9.00 5.04 4.10
CA ALA A 57 8.27 4.68 2.89
C ALA A 57 9.17 3.87 1.97
N LEU A 58 8.63 2.79 1.40
CA LEU A 58 9.36 1.92 0.49
C LEU A 58 9.12 2.33 -0.96
N ASP A 59 10.20 2.39 -1.74
CA ASP A 59 10.14 2.04 -3.15
C ASP A 59 10.44 0.55 -3.27
N LEU A 60 9.46 -0.23 -3.67
CA LEU A 60 9.64 -1.65 -3.95
C LEU A 60 10.57 -1.84 -5.15
N ARG A 61 11.11 -3.04 -5.35
CA ARG A 61 11.98 -3.36 -6.49
C ARG A 61 11.39 -2.90 -7.82
N GLY A 62 12.18 -2.22 -8.65
CA GLY A 62 11.76 -1.69 -9.95
C GLY A 62 10.87 -0.45 -9.91
N HIS A 63 10.57 0.11 -8.74
CA HIS A 63 9.69 1.25 -8.55
C HIS A 63 10.43 2.50 -8.05
N GLY A 64 9.77 3.67 -8.11
CA GLY A 64 10.32 4.94 -7.62
C GLY A 64 11.61 5.37 -8.32
N GLY A 65 11.82 5.00 -9.58
CA GLY A 65 13.04 5.26 -10.34
C GLY A 65 14.18 4.27 -10.08
N LEU A 66 13.93 3.20 -9.31
CA LEU A 66 14.88 2.09 -9.18
C LEU A 66 14.94 1.28 -10.47
N PRO A 67 16.12 0.78 -10.87
CA PRO A 67 16.22 -0.14 -12.00
C PRO A 67 15.48 -1.43 -11.70
N GLN A 68 14.81 -1.98 -12.70
CA GLN A 68 14.24 -3.31 -12.62
C GLN A 68 15.37 -4.34 -12.53
N PRO A 69 15.38 -5.24 -11.53
CA PRO A 69 16.41 -6.27 -11.42
C PRO A 69 16.27 -7.31 -12.55
N PRO A 70 17.33 -8.06 -12.86
CA PRO A 70 17.23 -9.21 -13.76
C PRO A 70 16.11 -10.16 -13.31
N GLY A 71 15.30 -10.64 -14.23
CA GLY A 71 14.16 -11.51 -13.91
C GLY A 71 12.97 -10.77 -13.29
N TYR A 72 12.86 -9.45 -13.45
CA TYR A 72 11.78 -8.65 -12.87
C TYR A 72 10.40 -9.13 -13.32
N ALA A 73 10.22 -9.45 -14.60
CA ALA A 73 8.94 -9.92 -15.13
C ALA A 73 8.48 -11.26 -14.51
N GLU A 74 9.41 -12.08 -14.04
CA GLU A 74 9.19 -13.36 -13.37
C GLU A 74 9.10 -13.24 -11.85
N THR A 75 9.23 -12.03 -11.29
CA THR A 75 9.14 -11.80 -9.85
C THR A 75 7.68 -11.82 -9.41
N GLY A 76 7.29 -12.81 -8.61
CA GLY A 76 5.94 -12.92 -8.04
C GLY A 76 5.80 -12.17 -6.72
N VAL A 77 4.61 -12.28 -6.12
CA VAL A 77 4.23 -11.61 -4.86
C VAL A 77 5.27 -11.79 -3.77
N MET A 78 5.79 -13.00 -3.56
CA MET A 78 6.74 -13.26 -2.47
C MET A 78 8.06 -12.51 -2.62
N GLY A 79 8.52 -12.26 -3.84
CA GLY A 79 9.70 -11.41 -4.04
C GLY A 79 9.48 -9.96 -3.58
N PHE A 80 8.30 -9.42 -3.79
CA PHE A 80 7.94 -8.07 -3.27
C PHE A 80 7.69 -8.08 -1.76
N VAL A 81 7.21 -9.19 -1.19
CA VAL A 81 7.12 -9.37 0.27
C VAL A 81 8.48 -9.29 0.94
N GLU A 82 9.54 -9.84 0.31
CA GLU A 82 10.92 -9.69 0.80
C GLU A 82 11.34 -8.22 0.96
N ASP A 83 10.90 -7.34 0.04
CA ASP A 83 11.17 -5.90 0.14
C ASP A 83 10.48 -5.27 1.35
N VAL A 84 9.24 -5.68 1.63
CA VAL A 84 8.49 -5.20 2.81
C VAL A 84 9.12 -5.73 4.09
N VAL A 85 9.52 -7.00 4.14
CA VAL A 85 10.23 -7.60 5.28
C VAL A 85 11.55 -6.86 5.53
N ALA A 86 12.33 -6.57 4.48
CA ALA A 86 13.56 -5.79 4.62
C ALA A 86 13.29 -4.37 5.14
N GLY A 87 12.16 -3.76 4.77
CA GLY A 87 11.70 -2.49 5.32
C GLY A 87 11.38 -2.58 6.81
N LEU A 88 10.69 -3.63 7.25
CA LEU A 88 10.42 -3.90 8.67
C LEU A 88 11.71 -4.16 9.46
N ASP A 89 12.62 -4.96 8.93
CA ASP A 89 13.92 -5.26 9.56
C ASP A 89 14.84 -4.03 9.65
N ALA A 90 14.56 -2.97 8.89
CA ALA A 90 15.30 -1.71 8.94
C ALA A 90 14.82 -0.75 10.04
N LEU A 91 13.69 -1.05 10.69
CA LEU A 91 13.13 -0.29 11.79
C LEU A 91 13.46 -0.96 13.13
N ASP A 92 13.73 -0.15 14.15
CA ASP A 92 14.19 -0.64 15.46
C ASP A 92 13.05 -1.24 16.33
N ARG A 93 11.79 -1.05 15.91
CA ARG A 93 10.58 -1.45 16.66
C ARG A 93 9.48 -1.93 15.70
N PRO A 94 8.52 -2.76 16.18
CA PRO A 94 7.34 -3.10 15.39
C PRO A 94 6.61 -1.84 14.90
N ALA A 95 6.33 -1.78 13.60
CA ALA A 95 5.71 -0.64 12.93
C ALA A 95 4.22 -0.84 12.72
N VAL A 96 3.48 0.26 12.61
CA VAL A 96 2.21 0.26 11.87
C VAL A 96 2.57 0.20 10.39
N VAL A 97 2.09 -0.83 9.69
CA VAL A 97 2.38 -0.99 8.27
C VAL A 97 1.15 -0.61 7.46
N VAL A 98 1.33 0.37 6.59
CA VAL A 98 0.28 0.87 5.70
C VAL A 98 0.50 0.29 4.31
N GLY A 99 -0.47 -0.45 3.80
CA GLY A 99 -0.51 -0.89 2.41
C GLY A 99 -1.55 -0.09 1.61
N HIS A 100 -1.29 0.12 0.33
CA HIS A 100 -2.26 0.63 -0.62
C HIS A 100 -2.47 -0.39 -1.74
N SER A 101 -3.73 -0.65 -2.12
CA SER A 101 -4.07 -1.48 -3.28
C SER A 101 -3.34 -2.83 -3.29
N LEU A 102 -2.45 -3.08 -4.26
CA LEU A 102 -1.59 -4.28 -4.32
C LEU A 102 -0.70 -4.42 -3.06
N GLY A 103 -0.21 -3.31 -2.50
CA GLY A 103 0.55 -3.31 -1.26
C GLY A 103 -0.21 -3.93 -0.08
N CYS A 104 -1.55 -3.89 -0.11
CA CYS A 104 -2.40 -4.54 0.90
C CYS A 104 -2.38 -6.08 0.85
N LEU A 105 -1.87 -6.68 -0.23
CA LEU A 105 -1.59 -8.11 -0.27
C LEU A 105 -0.19 -8.42 0.29
N LEU A 106 0.77 -7.51 0.08
CA LEU A 106 2.15 -7.68 0.54
C LEU A 106 2.28 -7.53 2.06
N VAL A 107 1.57 -6.54 2.61
CA VAL A 107 1.66 -6.17 4.04
C VAL A 107 1.24 -7.30 4.98
N PRO A 108 0.08 -7.98 4.82
CA PRO A 108 -0.29 -9.11 5.66
C PRO A 108 0.71 -10.27 5.57
N LEU A 109 1.22 -10.56 4.36
CA LEU A 109 2.22 -11.62 4.14
C LEU A 109 3.56 -11.32 4.84
N ALA A 110 3.95 -10.05 4.90
CA ALA A 110 5.12 -9.62 5.66
C ALA A 110 4.87 -9.68 7.19
N ALA A 111 3.65 -9.31 7.63
CA ALA A 111 3.25 -9.37 9.03
C ALA A 111 3.17 -10.81 9.59
N MET A 112 2.92 -11.80 8.72
CA MET A 112 3.05 -13.23 9.09
C MET A 112 4.52 -13.64 9.37
N GLN A 113 5.51 -12.85 8.92
CA GLN A 113 6.93 -13.14 9.06
C GLN A 113 7.62 -12.25 10.11
N ARG A 114 7.07 -11.08 10.41
CA ARG A 114 7.64 -10.11 11.35
C ARG A 114 6.57 -9.48 12.22
N PRO A 115 6.84 -9.25 13.51
CA PRO A 115 5.92 -8.54 14.38
C PRO A 115 5.62 -7.13 13.84
N THR A 116 4.36 -6.74 13.88
CA THR A 116 3.88 -5.39 13.53
C THR A 116 3.05 -4.82 14.67
N ALA A 117 2.98 -3.50 14.78
CA ALA A 117 2.14 -2.83 15.78
C ALA A 117 0.67 -2.72 15.32
N GLY A 118 0.44 -2.73 14.02
CA GLY A 118 -0.88 -2.69 13.40
C GLY A 118 -0.77 -2.69 11.88
N LEU A 119 -1.86 -3.02 11.20
CA LEU A 119 -1.96 -2.96 9.73
C LEU A 119 -3.05 -1.98 9.33
N LEU A 120 -2.75 -1.12 8.34
CA LEU A 120 -3.71 -0.27 7.68
C LEU A 120 -3.75 -0.63 6.20
N LEU A 121 -4.89 -1.12 5.73
CA LEU A 121 -5.08 -1.62 4.37
C LEU A 121 -6.01 -0.66 3.63
N ALA A 122 -5.44 0.22 2.79
CA ALA A 122 -6.16 1.24 2.03
C ALA A 122 -6.54 0.73 0.63
N CYS A 123 -7.85 0.69 0.33
CA CYS A 123 -8.39 0.21 -0.94
C CYS A 123 -7.81 -1.15 -1.35
N PRO A 124 -7.98 -2.21 -0.54
CA PRO A 124 -7.14 -3.39 -0.60
C PRO A 124 -7.41 -4.31 -1.78
N SER A 125 -6.35 -4.84 -2.36
CA SER A 125 -6.42 -6.07 -3.16
C SER A 125 -6.74 -7.26 -2.25
N PRO A 126 -7.71 -8.14 -2.62
CA PRO A 126 -8.10 -9.26 -1.79
C PRO A 126 -7.04 -10.36 -1.74
N PRO A 127 -6.90 -11.08 -0.61
CA PRO A 127 -6.15 -12.32 -0.57
C PRO A 127 -6.84 -13.42 -1.39
N GLY A 128 -6.06 -14.39 -1.88
CA GLY A 128 -6.56 -15.42 -2.79
C GLY A 128 -7.59 -16.36 -2.18
N ASN A 129 -7.61 -16.48 -0.87
CA ASN A 129 -8.56 -17.31 -0.13
C ASN A 129 -9.73 -16.51 0.49
N LEU A 130 -9.92 -15.25 0.10
CA LEU A 130 -11.10 -14.49 0.50
C LEU A 130 -12.37 -15.11 -0.14
N PRO A 131 -13.36 -15.55 0.64
CA PRO A 131 -14.61 -16.07 0.08
C PRO A 131 -15.33 -15.01 -0.77
N GLY A 132 -15.67 -15.38 -2.00
CA GLY A 132 -16.39 -14.51 -2.94
C GLY A 132 -15.50 -13.52 -3.70
N ALA A 133 -14.19 -13.51 -3.47
CA ALA A 133 -13.27 -12.70 -4.29
C ALA A 133 -13.36 -13.07 -5.77
N GLN A 134 -13.27 -12.07 -6.63
CA GLN A 134 -13.38 -12.26 -8.07
C GLN A 134 -12.02 -12.21 -8.75
N LYS A 135 -11.81 -13.14 -9.70
CA LYS A 135 -10.63 -13.13 -10.56
C LYS A 135 -10.72 -11.99 -11.56
N VAL A 136 -9.56 -11.44 -11.88
CA VAL A 136 -9.40 -10.41 -12.89
C VAL A 136 -8.73 -11.01 -14.13
N ARG A 137 -8.98 -10.43 -15.31
CA ARG A 137 -8.33 -10.86 -16.54
C ARG A 137 -6.81 -10.78 -16.40
N LEU A 138 -6.13 -11.88 -16.74
CA LEU A 138 -4.67 -11.95 -16.71
C LEU A 138 -4.03 -11.05 -17.76
N VAL A 139 -2.82 -10.59 -17.45
CA VAL A 139 -1.98 -9.82 -18.38
C VAL A 139 -0.99 -10.75 -19.10
N PRO A 140 -0.49 -10.36 -20.29
CA PRO A 140 0.56 -11.11 -20.98
C PRO A 140 1.81 -11.22 -20.12
N GLU A 141 2.47 -12.37 -20.15
CA GLU A 141 3.74 -12.65 -19.48
C GLU A 141 4.95 -12.29 -20.35
N GLY A 142 6.15 -12.34 -19.77
CA GLY A 142 7.43 -12.23 -20.48
C GLY A 142 8.00 -10.81 -20.60
N ALA A 143 7.21 -9.76 -20.33
CA ALA A 143 7.70 -8.39 -20.27
C ALA A 143 6.94 -7.58 -19.21
N PRO A 144 7.58 -6.59 -18.57
CA PRO A 144 6.90 -5.72 -17.63
C PRO A 144 5.69 -5.03 -18.25
N VAL A 145 4.60 -4.97 -17.49
CA VAL A 145 3.32 -4.39 -17.94
C VAL A 145 3.39 -2.88 -17.74
N PRO A 146 3.23 -2.07 -18.80
CA PRO A 146 3.23 -0.62 -18.66
C PRO A 146 2.07 -0.14 -17.81
N PRO A 147 2.18 1.02 -17.14
CA PRO A 147 1.07 1.65 -16.45
C PRO A 147 -0.06 1.99 -17.43
N LEU A 148 -1.27 2.15 -16.88
CA LEU A 148 -2.42 2.54 -17.68
C LEU A 148 -2.22 3.93 -18.32
N PRO A 149 -2.76 4.16 -19.52
CA PRO A 149 -2.83 5.52 -20.08
C PRO A 149 -3.51 6.48 -19.09
N ALA A 150 -3.06 7.75 -19.09
CA ALA A 150 -3.50 8.75 -18.09
C ALA A 150 -5.02 8.86 -17.96
N GLU A 151 -5.77 8.85 -19.05
CA GLU A 151 -7.24 8.94 -19.03
C GLU A 151 -7.90 7.74 -18.37
N ILE A 152 -7.34 6.54 -18.56
CA ILE A 152 -7.83 5.33 -17.89
C ILE A 152 -7.41 5.35 -16.41
N ALA A 153 -6.21 5.82 -16.11
CA ALA A 153 -5.74 6.01 -14.75
C ALA A 153 -6.65 7.00 -13.99
N ARG A 154 -7.03 8.12 -14.63
CA ARG A 154 -7.99 9.09 -14.06
C ARG A 154 -9.28 8.41 -13.65
N SER A 155 -9.92 7.70 -14.56
CA SER A 155 -11.24 7.10 -14.30
C SER A 155 -11.22 6.00 -13.24
N ARG A 156 -10.10 5.28 -13.11
CA ARG A 156 -9.99 4.12 -12.22
C ARG A 156 -9.55 4.47 -10.80
N TYR A 157 -8.57 5.37 -10.64
CA TYR A 157 -8.00 5.60 -9.31
C TYR A 157 -7.67 7.07 -8.98
N ALA A 158 -7.62 7.95 -9.98
CA ALA A 158 -7.18 9.33 -9.82
C ALA A 158 -8.25 10.37 -10.18
N ILE A 159 -9.53 10.04 -10.00
CA ILE A 159 -10.69 10.83 -10.44
C ILE A 159 -10.73 12.25 -9.85
N HIS A 160 -10.07 12.48 -8.73
CA HIS A 160 -10.05 13.74 -8.00
C HIS A 160 -8.91 14.68 -8.45
N LEU A 161 -7.95 14.19 -9.27
CA LEU A 161 -6.79 14.96 -9.68
C LEU A 161 -7.13 15.90 -10.86
N SER A 162 -6.55 17.09 -10.84
CA SER A 162 -6.52 18.01 -11.98
C SER A 162 -5.69 17.45 -13.15
N ASP A 163 -5.76 18.05 -14.33
CA ASP A 163 -4.98 17.61 -15.50
C ASP A 163 -3.47 17.70 -15.26
N THR A 164 -3.00 18.73 -14.56
CA THR A 164 -1.59 18.88 -14.21
C THR A 164 -1.15 17.78 -13.25
N GLU A 165 -1.91 17.53 -12.20
CA GLU A 165 -1.60 16.47 -11.22
C GLU A 165 -1.65 15.09 -11.85
N LEU A 166 -2.58 14.85 -12.79
CA LEU A 166 -2.64 13.60 -13.53
C LEU A 166 -1.42 13.41 -14.43
N ALA A 167 -0.95 14.48 -15.09
CA ALA A 167 0.28 14.43 -15.90
C ALA A 167 1.50 14.12 -15.02
N ASP A 168 1.59 14.74 -13.85
CA ASP A 168 2.65 14.50 -12.87
C ASP A 168 2.60 13.06 -12.32
N LEU A 169 1.40 12.54 -12.06
CA LEU A 169 1.18 11.14 -11.69
C LEU A 169 1.68 10.21 -12.79
N ALA A 170 1.20 10.39 -14.03
CA ALA A 170 1.55 9.54 -15.17
C ALA A 170 3.06 9.51 -15.44
N ALA A 171 3.76 10.62 -15.23
CA ALA A 171 5.22 10.70 -15.39
C ALA A 171 6.01 9.92 -14.34
N LYS A 172 5.40 9.63 -13.18
CA LYS A 172 6.03 8.91 -12.06
C LYS A 172 5.69 7.42 -12.02
N LEU A 173 4.61 7.01 -12.69
CA LEU A 173 4.23 5.60 -12.75
C LEU A 173 5.30 4.78 -13.49
N CYS A 174 5.52 3.54 -13.04
CA CYS A 174 6.49 2.63 -13.64
C CYS A 174 5.86 1.28 -14.00
N PRO A 175 6.47 0.51 -14.93
CA PRO A 175 5.94 -0.79 -15.32
C PRO A 175 5.95 -1.79 -14.16
N GLU A 176 4.96 -2.71 -14.16
CA GLU A 176 4.77 -3.73 -13.12
C GLU A 176 5.16 -5.13 -13.59
N SER A 177 5.54 -6.01 -12.67
CA SER A 177 5.77 -7.41 -12.98
C SER A 177 4.46 -8.11 -13.40
N PRO A 178 4.41 -8.74 -14.58
CA PRO A 178 3.23 -9.49 -14.99
C PRO A 178 2.95 -10.70 -14.08
N ARG A 179 4.00 -11.32 -13.52
CA ARG A 179 3.82 -12.44 -12.60
C ARG A 179 3.17 -12.00 -11.28
N LEU A 180 3.62 -10.89 -10.71
CA LEU A 180 3.00 -10.29 -9.53
C LEU A 180 1.51 -9.99 -9.77
N LEU A 181 1.19 -9.34 -10.90
CA LEU A 181 -0.18 -9.03 -11.28
C LEU A 181 -1.02 -10.30 -11.47
N ASN A 182 -0.51 -11.30 -12.19
CA ASN A 182 -1.23 -12.54 -12.47
C ASN A 182 -1.46 -13.39 -11.22
N GLU A 183 -0.50 -13.43 -10.29
CA GLU A 183 -0.68 -14.10 -8.99
C GLU A 183 -1.81 -13.45 -8.18
N ARG A 184 -1.88 -12.11 -8.19
CA ARG A 184 -3.00 -11.38 -7.57
C ARG A 184 -4.30 -11.56 -8.34
N TYR A 185 -4.30 -11.44 -9.67
CA TYR A 185 -5.50 -11.48 -10.51
C TYR A 185 -6.17 -12.85 -10.54
N ASP A 186 -5.39 -13.91 -10.47
CA ASP A 186 -5.87 -15.30 -10.43
C ASP A 186 -6.12 -15.79 -8.99
N LEU A 187 -5.99 -14.92 -7.98
CA LEU A 187 -6.20 -15.24 -6.57
C LEU A 187 -5.32 -16.40 -6.07
N ARG A 188 -4.05 -16.43 -6.49
CA ARG A 188 -3.12 -17.52 -6.16
C ARG A 188 -2.51 -17.43 -4.77
N ILE A 189 -2.60 -16.30 -4.12
CA ILE A 189 -1.86 -15.98 -2.89
C ILE A 189 -2.81 -15.98 -1.69
N PRO A 190 -2.88 -17.08 -0.92
CA PRO A 190 -3.64 -17.11 0.31
C PRO A 190 -2.90 -16.36 1.43
N VAL A 191 -3.67 -15.84 2.39
CA VAL A 191 -3.16 -15.28 3.65
C VAL A 191 -3.80 -16.02 4.80
N ASP A 192 -3.03 -16.31 5.85
CA ASP A 192 -3.57 -16.85 7.10
C ASP A 192 -3.79 -15.70 8.11
N PRO A 193 -5.04 -15.27 8.35
CA PRO A 193 -5.33 -14.21 9.30
C PRO A 193 -4.87 -14.52 10.73
N ALA A 194 -4.91 -15.80 11.11
CA ALA A 194 -4.53 -16.22 12.47
C ALA A 194 -3.03 -16.05 12.76
N ALA A 195 -2.21 -15.95 11.71
CA ALA A 195 -0.78 -15.69 11.84
C ALA A 195 -0.44 -14.20 12.02
N ILE A 196 -1.45 -13.30 12.00
CA ILE A 196 -1.26 -11.85 12.15
C ILE A 196 -1.72 -11.44 13.55
N GLY A 197 -0.77 -11.17 14.44
CA GLY A 197 -1.01 -10.83 15.83
C GLY A 197 -1.20 -9.33 16.11
N ALA A 198 -1.71 -8.55 15.17
CA ALA A 198 -1.82 -7.09 15.25
C ALA A 198 -3.21 -6.60 14.84
N PRO A 199 -3.72 -5.47 15.40
CA PRO A 199 -4.98 -4.89 14.96
C PRO A 199 -4.92 -4.46 13.49
N ILE A 200 -6.03 -4.65 12.76
CA ILE A 200 -6.13 -4.36 11.33
C ILE A 200 -7.26 -3.37 11.09
N LEU A 201 -6.95 -2.31 10.34
CA LEU A 201 -7.94 -1.35 9.82
C LEU A 201 -7.99 -1.48 8.29
N VAL A 202 -9.17 -1.74 7.75
CA VAL A 202 -9.46 -1.70 6.31
C VAL A 202 -10.15 -0.39 5.97
N VAL A 203 -9.62 0.32 4.97
CA VAL A 203 -10.16 1.61 4.49
C VAL A 203 -10.69 1.42 3.09
N GLU A 204 -12.01 1.63 2.92
CA GLU A 204 -12.71 1.57 1.64
C GLU A 204 -12.84 2.97 1.03
N GLY A 205 -12.41 3.14 -0.21
CA GLY A 205 -12.70 4.32 -1.01
C GLY A 205 -14.07 4.21 -1.68
N GLY A 206 -15.04 5.07 -1.29
CA GLY A 206 -16.40 5.00 -1.79
C GLY A 206 -16.57 5.35 -3.28
N ARG A 207 -15.52 5.94 -3.90
CA ARG A 207 -15.45 6.26 -5.34
C ARG A 207 -14.40 5.43 -6.08
N ASP A 208 -14.05 4.29 -5.53
CA ASP A 208 -13.15 3.35 -6.18
C ASP A 208 -13.81 2.69 -7.42
N ASP A 209 -12.99 2.10 -8.30
CA ASP A 209 -13.46 1.40 -9.50
C ASP A 209 -14.25 0.13 -9.12
N PRO A 210 -15.57 0.08 -9.38
CA PRO A 210 -16.41 -1.06 -8.97
C PRO A 210 -16.08 -2.38 -9.69
N GLU A 211 -15.35 -2.34 -10.80
CA GLU A 211 -14.87 -3.56 -11.47
C GLU A 211 -13.71 -4.22 -10.69
N ARG A 212 -12.92 -3.42 -9.99
CA ARG A 212 -11.75 -3.88 -9.21
C ARG A 212 -12.05 -3.99 -7.73
N HIS A 213 -12.94 -3.14 -7.24
CA HIS A 213 -13.43 -3.07 -5.87
C HIS A 213 -14.96 -3.19 -5.85
N PRO A 214 -15.51 -4.42 -6.08
CA PRO A 214 -16.94 -4.64 -6.03
C PRO A 214 -17.52 -4.26 -4.67
N THR A 215 -18.71 -3.69 -4.67
CA THR A 215 -19.40 -3.28 -3.44
C THR A 215 -19.39 -4.39 -2.38
N GLY A 216 -18.92 -4.05 -1.18
CA GLY A 216 -18.84 -4.96 -0.04
C GLY A 216 -17.58 -5.84 0.00
N GLN A 217 -16.68 -5.77 -1.00
CA GLN A 217 -15.43 -6.52 -0.98
C GLN A 217 -14.53 -6.08 0.19
N ASP A 218 -14.35 -4.77 0.38
CA ASP A 218 -13.45 -4.27 1.42
C ASP A 218 -13.99 -4.56 2.81
N ALA A 219 -15.31 -4.47 3.00
CA ALA A 219 -15.95 -4.95 4.24
C ALA A 219 -15.80 -6.47 4.42
N ALA A 220 -15.78 -7.27 3.35
CA ALA A 220 -15.51 -8.70 3.44
C ALA A 220 -14.04 -8.98 3.78
N ILE A 221 -13.09 -8.18 3.28
CA ILE A 221 -11.67 -8.25 3.64
C ILE A 221 -11.49 -7.92 5.13
N ALA A 222 -12.16 -6.90 5.66
CA ALA A 222 -12.11 -6.58 7.07
C ALA A 222 -12.61 -7.76 7.93
N ARG A 223 -13.75 -8.35 7.60
CA ARG A 223 -14.25 -9.55 8.30
C ARG A 223 -13.31 -10.75 8.19
N PHE A 224 -12.68 -10.94 7.04
CA PHE A 224 -11.71 -12.02 6.82
C PHE A 224 -10.52 -11.92 7.77
N TYR A 225 -10.07 -10.69 8.07
CA TYR A 225 -8.97 -10.42 9.00
C TYR A 225 -9.41 -10.22 10.46
N ASP A 226 -10.70 -10.35 10.79
CA ASP A 226 -11.26 -9.94 12.09
C ASP A 226 -10.85 -8.50 12.44
N GLY A 227 -10.79 -7.65 11.42
CA GLY A 227 -10.34 -6.26 11.50
C GLY A 227 -11.49 -5.27 11.49
N ASP A 228 -11.12 -4.02 11.75
CA ASP A 228 -12.06 -2.91 11.69
C ASP A 228 -12.21 -2.38 10.25
N HIS A 229 -13.31 -1.71 9.96
CA HIS A 229 -13.64 -1.19 8.64
C HIS A 229 -14.12 0.24 8.71
N ILE A 230 -13.58 1.08 7.84
CA ILE A 230 -14.09 2.44 7.59
C ILE A 230 -14.30 2.64 6.09
N ARG A 231 -15.46 3.15 5.72
CA ARG A 231 -15.78 3.58 4.36
C ARG A 231 -15.73 5.10 4.30
N LEU A 232 -15.00 5.63 3.34
CA LEU A 232 -14.89 7.05 3.03
C LEU A 232 -15.64 7.30 1.73
N ASP A 233 -16.90 7.73 1.81
CA ASP A 233 -17.86 7.75 0.68
C ASP A 233 -17.40 8.55 -0.54
N ASP A 234 -16.61 9.58 -0.33
CA ASP A 234 -16.10 10.46 -1.38
C ASP A 234 -14.61 10.24 -1.73
N ALA A 235 -13.95 9.27 -1.07
CA ALA A 235 -12.55 8.96 -1.34
C ALA A 235 -12.38 8.14 -2.62
N PRO A 236 -11.43 8.50 -3.49
CA PRO A 236 -11.04 7.70 -4.64
C PRO A 236 -10.14 6.53 -4.22
N HIS A 237 -9.72 5.70 -5.20
CA HIS A 237 -8.74 4.65 -4.95
C HIS A 237 -7.43 5.20 -4.39
N ASP A 238 -6.85 6.20 -5.05
CA ASP A 238 -5.59 6.85 -4.63
C ASP A 238 -5.88 7.96 -3.59
N LEU A 239 -6.52 7.60 -2.48
CA LEU A 239 -6.96 8.52 -1.44
C LEU A 239 -5.83 9.30 -0.75
N MET A 240 -4.56 8.86 -0.91
CA MET A 240 -3.39 9.52 -0.34
C MET A 240 -2.82 10.61 -1.26
N LEU A 241 -3.32 10.75 -2.48
CA LEU A 241 -2.82 11.73 -3.46
C LEU A 241 -3.62 13.03 -3.46
N GLY A 242 -2.96 14.12 -3.78
CA GLY A 242 -3.55 15.39 -4.16
C GLY A 242 -4.21 16.18 -3.04
N PRO A 243 -4.74 17.37 -3.41
CA PRO A 243 -5.44 18.24 -2.49
C PRO A 243 -6.72 17.59 -1.96
N GLY A 244 -6.99 17.77 -0.69
CA GLY A 244 -8.17 17.21 -0.03
C GLY A 244 -7.97 15.81 0.55
N SER A 245 -6.79 15.21 0.38
CA SER A 245 -6.41 13.98 1.11
C SER A 245 -6.32 14.19 2.63
N ASP A 246 -6.22 15.44 3.09
CA ASP A 246 -6.26 15.83 4.51
C ASP A 246 -7.43 15.22 5.28
N ARG A 247 -8.63 15.38 4.77
CA ARG A 247 -9.86 14.92 5.44
C ARG A 247 -9.92 13.41 5.58
N TRP A 248 -9.38 12.68 4.59
CA TRP A 248 -9.30 11.23 4.64
C TRP A 248 -8.20 10.78 5.59
N PHE A 249 -7.04 11.45 5.56
CA PHE A 249 -5.94 11.20 6.47
C PHE A 249 -6.40 11.29 7.93
N ASP A 250 -7.05 12.39 8.31
CA ASP A 250 -7.46 12.63 9.70
C ASP A 250 -8.46 11.56 10.18
N ALA A 251 -9.45 11.19 9.35
CA ALA A 251 -10.42 10.16 9.68
C ALA A 251 -9.77 8.78 9.86
N VAL A 252 -8.87 8.41 8.95
CA VAL A 252 -8.15 7.13 8.95
C VAL A 252 -7.24 7.00 10.17
N TRP A 253 -6.43 8.04 10.44
CA TRP A 253 -5.47 7.99 11.53
C TRP A 253 -6.10 8.12 12.90
N ALA A 254 -7.19 8.87 13.05
CA ALA A 254 -7.96 8.88 14.30
C ALA A 254 -8.49 7.47 14.64
N ARG A 255 -8.96 6.71 13.63
CA ARG A 255 -9.43 5.35 13.83
C ARG A 255 -8.30 4.38 14.14
N MET A 256 -7.20 4.46 13.40
CA MET A 256 -6.01 3.62 13.63
C MET A 256 -5.41 3.85 15.03
N ASP A 257 -5.28 5.10 15.46
CA ASP A 257 -4.78 5.43 16.79
C ASP A 257 -5.70 4.91 17.91
N GLY A 258 -7.00 4.92 17.66
CA GLY A 258 -7.99 4.31 18.58
C GLY A 258 -7.77 2.81 18.74
N LEU A 259 -7.48 2.09 17.66
CA LEU A 259 -7.20 0.65 17.70
C LEU A 259 -5.90 0.33 18.44
N LEU A 260 -4.84 1.14 18.21
CA LEU A 260 -3.54 0.98 18.87
C LEU A 260 -3.60 1.28 20.36
N GLY A 261 -4.50 2.17 20.80
CA GLY A 261 -4.71 2.48 22.22
C GLY A 261 -5.63 1.51 22.96
N ALA A 262 -6.34 0.64 22.23
CA ALA A 262 -7.23 -0.38 22.76
C ALA A 262 -6.59 -1.78 22.86
N ALA A 263 -5.39 -1.96 22.28
CA ALA A 263 -4.67 -3.24 22.21
C ALA A 263 -3.71 -3.46 23.38
#